data_db6becfb89aaa63febc17f64089dd1e5
#
_entry.id   db6becfb89aaa63febc17f64089dd1e5
#
_cell.length_a   1.000
_cell.length_b   1.000
_cell.length_c   1.000
_cell.angle_alpha   90.00
_cell.angle_beta   90.00
_cell.angle_gamma   90.00
#
_symmetry.space_group_name_H-M   'P 1'
#
loop_
_entity.id
_entity.type
_entity.pdbx_description
1 polymer ?
#
loop_
_entity_poly.entity_id
_entity_poly.type
_entity_poly.pdbx_seq_one_letter_code
_entity_poly.pdbx_strand_id
1 'polypeptide(L)'
;MHELHTVRGRKEDEFEAAFRDGWMPMLGRGDDARLLWYANQAHGSGPAYTVVTVTAVRDGAAWEKLTLRVQKGDLQDWMRGLDELRHEVAAKLLMPLPWSPLLDVQFGDVPVDGREHEMTLYMEDTMWPYEDKFEEYIVRCGDVYARSLQEPSSMLTMHAAFQPALGSHVRREVILMQRISRPDALLDLLRSHIPAEYRAPGTWMYDALDLRDQWTSRLLRTSEWSPLY
;
A
#
# COMPACT_ATOMS: atom_id res chain seq x y z
N MET A 1 0.28 -2.85 -9.01
CA MET A 1 -0.11 -4.13 -8.36
C MET A 1 0.14 -4.00 -6.88
N HIS A 2 -0.86 -4.27 -6.07
CA HIS A 2 -0.78 -4.38 -4.62
C HIS A 2 -1.00 -5.85 -4.26
N GLU A 3 -0.10 -6.43 -3.51
CA GLU A 3 -0.14 -7.84 -3.16
C GLU A 3 -0.02 -8.00 -1.65
N LEU A 4 -0.89 -8.82 -1.10
CA LEU A 4 -0.88 -9.24 0.29
C LEU A 4 -0.47 -10.70 0.35
N HIS A 5 0.66 -10.98 0.98
CA HIS A 5 1.22 -12.31 1.09
C HIS A 5 1.08 -12.85 2.52
N THR A 6 0.76 -14.14 2.63
CA THR A 6 0.89 -14.89 3.87
C THR A 6 2.13 -15.78 3.76
N VAL A 7 3.23 -15.34 4.34
CA VAL A 7 4.53 -16.02 4.27
C VAL A 7 4.53 -17.23 5.20
N ARG A 8 5.21 -18.29 4.82
CA ARG A 8 5.41 -19.48 5.69
C ARG A 8 6.34 -19.10 6.83
N GLY A 9 5.98 -19.49 8.04
CA GLY A 9 6.83 -19.29 9.21
C GLY A 9 8.22 -19.91 9.03
N ARG A 10 9.25 -19.21 9.48
CA ARG A 10 10.70 -19.48 9.27
C ARG A 10 11.19 -19.27 7.83
N LYS A 11 10.36 -18.64 6.96
CA LYS A 11 10.73 -18.34 5.58
C LYS A 11 10.73 -16.83 5.30
N GLU A 12 10.61 -16.00 6.34
CA GLU A 12 10.51 -14.55 6.22
C GLU A 12 11.76 -13.96 5.57
N ASP A 13 12.96 -14.37 6.05
CA ASP A 13 14.22 -13.84 5.53
C ASP A 13 14.46 -14.28 4.08
N GLU A 14 14.10 -15.53 3.73
CA GLU A 14 14.20 -16.04 2.36
C GLU A 14 13.20 -15.31 1.43
N PHE A 15 12.00 -15.06 1.94
CA PHE A 15 10.96 -14.33 1.19
C PHE A 15 11.38 -12.88 0.94
N GLU A 16 11.89 -12.19 1.96
CA GLU A 16 12.41 -10.84 1.85
C GLU A 16 13.59 -10.77 0.86
N ALA A 17 14.55 -11.69 0.99
CA ALA A 17 15.67 -11.77 0.06
C ALA A 17 15.23 -12.03 -1.39
N ALA A 18 14.17 -12.83 -1.62
CA ALA A 18 13.62 -13.04 -2.95
C ALA A 18 13.12 -11.75 -3.60
N PHE A 19 12.56 -10.82 -2.83
CA PHE A 19 12.16 -9.51 -3.32
C PHE A 19 13.34 -8.55 -3.51
N ARG A 20 14.21 -8.44 -2.50
CA ARG A 20 15.37 -7.53 -2.52
C ARG A 20 16.37 -7.91 -3.62
N ASP A 21 16.78 -9.17 -3.65
CA ASP A 21 17.87 -9.64 -4.50
C ASP A 21 17.38 -10.23 -5.83
N GLY A 22 16.08 -10.49 -5.95
CA GLY A 22 15.43 -11.05 -7.13
C GLY A 22 14.48 -10.07 -7.80
N TRP A 23 13.26 -9.90 -7.27
CA TRP A 23 12.20 -9.15 -7.93
C TRP A 23 12.60 -7.72 -8.29
N MET A 24 13.11 -6.97 -7.34
CA MET A 24 13.48 -5.57 -7.54
C MET A 24 14.54 -5.39 -8.64
N PRO A 25 15.71 -6.08 -8.63
CA PRO A 25 16.70 -5.94 -9.70
C PRO A 25 16.23 -6.53 -11.04
N MET A 26 15.38 -7.57 -11.04
CA MET A 26 14.81 -8.11 -12.29
C MET A 26 13.86 -7.13 -12.97
N LEU A 27 13.07 -6.38 -12.19
CA LEU A 27 12.24 -5.28 -12.70
C LEU A 27 13.10 -4.10 -13.16
N GLY A 28 14.20 -3.83 -12.45
CA GLY A 28 15.13 -2.75 -12.72
C GLY A 28 15.88 -2.87 -14.07
N ARG A 29 15.89 -4.06 -14.68
CA ARG A 29 16.49 -4.28 -16.01
C ARG A 29 15.71 -3.64 -17.16
N GLY A 30 14.48 -3.23 -16.94
CA GLY A 30 13.60 -2.56 -17.90
C GLY A 30 12.99 -1.29 -17.30
N ASP A 31 12.21 -0.60 -18.12
CA ASP A 31 11.52 0.63 -17.71
C ASP A 31 10.01 0.43 -17.53
N ASP A 32 9.56 -0.81 -17.51
CA ASP A 32 8.12 -1.13 -17.53
C ASP A 32 7.52 -1.26 -16.13
N ALA A 33 8.34 -1.59 -15.11
CA ALA A 33 7.86 -1.83 -13.75
C ALA A 33 8.92 -1.49 -12.70
N ARG A 34 8.48 -1.18 -11.46
CA ARG A 34 9.32 -0.97 -10.29
C ARG A 34 8.61 -1.46 -9.04
N LEU A 35 9.33 -2.14 -8.16
CA LEU A 35 8.88 -2.33 -6.79
C LEU A 35 8.87 -0.97 -6.10
N LEU A 36 7.77 -0.61 -5.45
CA LEU A 36 7.63 0.65 -4.70
C LEU A 36 7.75 0.42 -3.21
N TRP A 37 7.01 -0.55 -2.66
CA TRP A 37 7.05 -0.90 -1.24
C TRP A 37 7.21 -2.39 -1.03
N TYR A 38 8.01 -2.73 -0.05
CA TYR A 38 8.02 -3.99 0.66
C TYR A 38 7.85 -3.68 2.14
N ALA A 39 6.76 -4.13 2.75
CA ALA A 39 6.45 -3.83 4.12
C ALA A 39 5.85 -5.04 4.85
N ASN A 40 6.34 -5.28 6.06
CA ASN A 40 5.85 -6.32 6.95
C ASN A 40 4.70 -5.77 7.81
N GLN A 41 3.71 -6.58 8.14
CA GLN A 41 2.73 -6.25 9.16
C GLN A 41 3.47 -5.95 10.47
N ALA A 42 3.23 -4.78 11.06
CA ALA A 42 3.89 -4.39 12.29
C ALA A 42 3.50 -5.35 13.44
N HIS A 43 4.48 -5.74 14.24
CA HIS A 43 4.29 -6.69 15.33
C HIS A 43 3.11 -6.30 16.25
N GLY A 44 2.21 -7.25 16.50
CA GLY A 44 1.04 -7.04 17.36
C GLY A 44 -0.14 -6.30 16.71
N SER A 45 -0.06 -5.91 15.43
CA SER A 45 -1.12 -5.14 14.75
C SER A 45 -2.01 -5.98 13.82
N GLY A 46 -1.81 -7.28 13.74
CA GLY A 46 -2.61 -8.16 12.90
C GLY A 46 -1.98 -9.55 12.74
N PRO A 47 -2.38 -10.33 11.73
CA PRO A 47 -1.83 -11.67 11.52
C PRO A 47 -0.31 -11.64 11.30
N ALA A 48 0.40 -12.54 11.98
CA ALA A 48 1.83 -12.73 11.78
C ALA A 48 2.14 -13.20 10.34
N TYR A 49 3.39 -12.99 9.92
CA TYR A 49 3.89 -13.42 8.60
C TYR A 49 3.15 -12.79 7.41
N THR A 50 2.54 -11.65 7.62
CA THR A 50 1.87 -10.89 6.57
C THR A 50 2.84 -9.85 5.97
N VAL A 51 2.97 -9.87 4.65
CA VAL A 51 3.78 -8.92 3.89
C VAL A 51 2.91 -8.24 2.85
N VAL A 52 3.07 -6.93 2.70
CA VAL A 52 2.45 -6.15 1.63
C VAL A 52 3.54 -5.70 0.67
N THR A 53 3.33 -5.93 -0.63
CA THR A 53 4.19 -5.39 -1.67
C THR A 53 3.37 -4.55 -2.65
N VAL A 54 3.99 -3.48 -3.15
CA VAL A 54 3.39 -2.65 -4.19
C VAL A 54 4.39 -2.53 -5.34
N THR A 55 3.97 -2.98 -6.51
CA THR A 55 4.75 -2.86 -7.75
C THR A 55 4.03 -1.93 -8.72
N ALA A 56 4.67 -0.82 -9.11
CA ALA A 56 4.18 0.01 -10.20
C ALA A 56 4.44 -0.66 -11.54
N VAL A 57 3.48 -0.53 -12.45
CA VAL A 57 3.62 -0.86 -13.86
C VAL A 57 3.25 0.37 -14.68
N ARG A 58 3.95 0.61 -15.78
CA ARG A 58 3.81 1.85 -16.57
C ARG A 58 2.42 2.01 -17.14
N ASP A 59 1.91 0.94 -17.73
CA ASP A 59 0.62 0.90 -18.43
C ASP A 59 0.11 -0.55 -18.55
N GLY A 60 -1.00 -0.75 -19.24
CA GLY A 60 -1.59 -2.07 -19.46
C GLY A 60 -0.71 -3.00 -20.31
N ALA A 61 0.07 -2.46 -21.26
CA ALA A 61 0.99 -3.27 -22.06
C ALA A 61 2.20 -3.75 -21.23
N ALA A 62 2.71 -2.89 -20.35
CA ALA A 62 3.75 -3.25 -19.40
C ALA A 62 3.26 -4.31 -18.40
N TRP A 63 2.01 -4.19 -17.94
CA TRP A 63 1.38 -5.20 -17.09
C TRP A 63 1.25 -6.55 -17.81
N GLU A 64 0.74 -6.57 -19.03
CA GLU A 64 0.63 -7.80 -19.83
C GLU A 64 2.00 -8.44 -20.05
N LYS A 65 3.00 -7.66 -20.44
CA LYS A 65 4.38 -8.13 -20.58
C LYS A 65 4.93 -8.75 -19.29
N LEU A 66 4.70 -8.10 -18.15
CA LEU A 66 5.12 -8.62 -16.84
C LEU A 66 4.45 -9.95 -16.52
N THR A 67 3.12 -10.05 -16.73
CA THR A 67 2.37 -11.29 -16.47
C THR A 67 2.83 -12.43 -17.37
N LEU A 68 3.13 -12.17 -18.64
CA LEU A 68 3.69 -13.17 -19.56
C LEU A 68 5.09 -13.64 -19.11
N ARG A 69 5.94 -12.74 -18.64
CA ARG A 69 7.26 -13.09 -18.08
C ARG A 69 7.13 -14.02 -16.86
N VAL A 70 6.15 -13.75 -15.97
CA VAL A 70 5.86 -14.59 -14.81
C VAL A 70 5.26 -15.93 -15.21
N GLN A 71 4.32 -15.96 -16.17
CA GLN A 71 3.58 -17.18 -16.51
C GLN A 71 4.36 -18.15 -17.41
N LYS A 72 5.18 -17.62 -18.34
CA LYS A 72 5.84 -18.42 -19.39
C LYS A 72 7.26 -17.95 -19.71
N GLY A 73 7.73 -16.88 -19.08
CA GLY A 73 9.01 -16.25 -19.41
C GLY A 73 10.09 -16.46 -18.35
N ASP A 74 11.03 -15.52 -18.34
CA ASP A 74 12.24 -15.53 -17.52
C ASP A 74 11.98 -15.38 -16.01
N LEU A 75 10.79 -14.98 -15.61
CA LEU A 75 10.41 -14.84 -14.20
C LEU A 75 9.63 -16.05 -13.67
N GLN A 76 9.34 -17.06 -14.49
CA GLN A 76 8.50 -18.19 -14.10
C GLN A 76 9.12 -19.01 -12.97
N ASP A 77 10.41 -19.32 -13.07
CA ASP A 77 11.10 -20.13 -12.03
C ASP A 77 11.25 -19.34 -10.74
N TRP A 78 11.51 -18.04 -10.83
CA TRP A 78 11.52 -17.17 -9.65
C TRP A 78 10.16 -17.15 -8.95
N MET A 79 9.06 -17.01 -9.69
CA MET A 79 7.71 -17.02 -9.11
C MET A 79 7.37 -18.37 -8.45
N ARG A 80 7.75 -19.49 -9.07
CA ARG A 80 7.58 -20.82 -8.46
C ARG A 80 8.34 -20.93 -7.13
N GLY A 81 9.59 -20.46 -7.11
CA GLY A 81 10.38 -20.42 -5.87
C GLY A 81 9.72 -19.53 -4.80
N LEU A 82 9.14 -18.39 -5.19
CA LEU A 82 8.42 -17.53 -4.26
C LEU A 82 7.15 -18.22 -3.71
N ASP A 83 6.43 -18.99 -4.53
CA ASP A 83 5.23 -19.72 -4.10
C ASP A 83 5.54 -20.81 -3.08
N GLU A 84 6.77 -21.33 -3.05
CA GLU A 84 7.22 -22.26 -2.02
C GLU A 84 7.44 -21.59 -0.65
N LEU A 85 7.59 -20.25 -0.63
CA LEU A 85 7.85 -19.47 0.58
C LEU A 85 6.58 -18.88 1.21
N ARG A 86 5.43 -18.98 0.55
CA ARG A 86 4.16 -18.42 1.02
C ARG A 86 3.02 -19.44 1.00
N HIS A 87 2.01 -19.21 1.80
CA HIS A 87 0.77 -19.98 1.79
C HIS A 87 -0.24 -19.42 0.80
N GLU A 88 -0.28 -18.09 0.69
CA GLU A 88 -1.32 -17.38 -0.03
C GLU A 88 -0.80 -16.04 -0.55
N VAL A 89 -1.37 -15.59 -1.66
CA VAL A 89 -1.26 -14.22 -2.15
C VAL A 89 -2.61 -13.73 -2.63
N ALA A 90 -3.01 -12.54 -2.18
CA ALA A 90 -4.15 -11.80 -2.72
C ALA A 90 -3.61 -10.55 -3.43
N ALA A 91 -3.97 -10.39 -4.71
CA ALA A 91 -3.47 -9.30 -5.53
C ALA A 91 -4.60 -8.41 -6.05
N LYS A 92 -4.31 -7.11 -6.20
CA LYS A 92 -5.19 -6.10 -6.80
C LYS A 92 -4.41 -5.25 -7.79
N LEU A 93 -5.03 -4.94 -8.91
CA LEU A 93 -4.59 -3.82 -9.74
C LEU A 93 -5.19 -2.54 -9.19
N LEU A 94 -4.35 -1.56 -8.91
CA LEU A 94 -4.76 -0.28 -8.38
C LEU A 94 -4.47 0.84 -9.38
N MET A 95 -5.36 1.82 -9.40
CA MET A 95 -5.18 3.08 -10.11
C MET A 95 -5.02 4.19 -9.06
N PRO A 96 -4.03 5.09 -9.21
CA PRO A 96 -3.93 6.22 -8.31
C PRO A 96 -5.15 7.13 -8.44
N LEU A 97 -5.58 7.72 -7.31
CA LEU A 97 -6.61 8.75 -7.31
C LEU A 97 -6.06 10.06 -7.87
N PRO A 98 -6.90 10.95 -8.45
CA PRO A 98 -6.43 12.19 -9.08
C PRO A 98 -5.63 13.13 -8.17
N TRP A 99 -5.83 13.03 -6.88
CA TRP A 99 -5.14 13.82 -5.86
C TRP A 99 -4.04 13.01 -5.10
N SER A 100 -3.76 11.79 -5.53
CA SER A 100 -2.70 10.98 -4.92
C SER A 100 -1.34 11.66 -5.09
N PRO A 101 -0.52 11.77 -4.05
CA PRO A 101 0.86 12.24 -4.19
C PRO A 101 1.67 11.37 -5.16
N LEU A 102 1.31 10.10 -5.29
CA LEU A 102 1.94 9.14 -6.20
C LEU A 102 1.06 8.94 -7.45
N LEU A 103 0.60 10.05 -8.04
CA LEU A 103 -0.18 10.00 -9.28
C LEU A 103 0.65 9.53 -10.47
N ASP A 104 1.91 9.93 -10.52
CA ASP A 104 2.86 9.59 -11.59
C ASP A 104 4.18 9.11 -10.98
N VAL A 105 4.60 7.90 -11.35
CA VAL A 105 5.83 7.28 -10.86
C VAL A 105 6.93 7.50 -11.90
N GLN A 106 7.93 8.29 -11.53
CA GLN A 106 9.15 8.43 -12.34
C GLN A 106 10.05 7.22 -12.09
N PHE A 107 9.98 6.22 -12.94
CA PHE A 107 10.67 4.94 -12.77
C PHE A 107 12.18 5.05 -12.63
N GLY A 108 12.78 6.09 -13.24
CA GLY A 108 14.21 6.37 -13.09
C GLY A 108 14.64 6.79 -11.68
N ASP A 109 13.69 7.30 -10.89
CA ASP A 109 13.95 7.79 -9.54
C ASP A 109 13.71 6.70 -8.47
N VAL A 110 13.09 5.57 -8.84
CA VAL A 110 12.83 4.46 -7.91
C VAL A 110 14.08 3.57 -7.80
N PRO A 111 14.67 3.42 -6.60
CA PRO A 111 15.83 2.58 -6.38
C PRO A 111 15.59 1.11 -6.81
N VAL A 112 16.64 0.49 -7.31
CA VAL A 112 16.64 -0.93 -7.75
C VAL A 112 17.79 -1.73 -7.14
N ASP A 113 18.51 -1.15 -6.18
CA ASP A 113 19.77 -1.66 -5.62
C ASP A 113 19.71 -2.07 -4.14
N GLY A 114 18.54 -2.04 -3.53
CA GLY A 114 18.37 -2.45 -2.11
C GLY A 114 19.13 -1.57 -1.11
N ARG A 115 19.24 -0.27 -1.39
CA ARG A 115 19.93 0.69 -0.49
C ARG A 115 19.27 0.72 0.88
N GLU A 116 20.06 0.53 1.93
CA GLU A 116 19.60 0.54 3.32
C GLU A 116 19.22 1.94 3.79
N HIS A 117 18.15 2.01 4.56
CA HIS A 117 17.63 3.20 5.23
C HIS A 117 16.92 2.82 6.54
N GLU A 118 16.53 3.81 7.33
CA GLU A 118 15.70 3.55 8.51
C GLU A 118 14.32 3.02 8.13
N MET A 119 13.86 2.00 8.85
CA MET A 119 12.51 1.46 8.68
C MET A 119 11.47 2.51 9.07
N THR A 120 10.43 2.64 8.27
CA THR A 120 9.31 3.54 8.52
C THR A 120 8.02 2.80 8.79
N LEU A 121 7.16 3.44 9.57
CA LEU A 121 5.85 2.91 9.91
C LEU A 121 4.78 3.56 9.03
N TYR A 122 3.93 2.72 8.44
CA TYR A 122 2.80 3.13 7.62
C TYR A 122 1.48 2.65 8.22
N MET A 123 0.43 3.39 7.94
CA MET A 123 -0.94 2.94 8.07
C MET A 123 -1.52 2.79 6.66
N GLU A 124 -1.91 1.57 6.33
CA GLU A 124 -2.69 1.29 5.13
C GLU A 124 -4.16 1.21 5.53
N ASP A 125 -4.95 2.15 5.06
CA ASP A 125 -6.39 2.14 5.25
C ASP A 125 -7.09 1.66 4.00
N THR A 126 -8.01 0.72 4.15
CA THR A 126 -8.96 0.33 3.11
C THR A 126 -10.35 0.75 3.55
N MET A 127 -10.99 1.62 2.80
CA MET A 127 -12.35 2.09 3.02
C MET A 127 -13.28 1.57 1.94
N TRP A 128 -14.53 1.29 2.35
CA TRP A 128 -15.60 0.85 1.45
C TRP A 128 -16.74 1.89 1.47
N PRO A 129 -16.65 2.92 0.61
CA PRO A 129 -17.74 3.87 0.45
C PRO A 129 -19.04 3.18 0.00
N TYR A 130 -20.18 3.79 0.29
CA TYR A 130 -21.45 3.37 -0.31
C TYR A 130 -21.35 3.52 -1.83
N GLU A 131 -21.99 2.61 -2.59
CA GLU A 131 -21.86 2.58 -4.06
C GLU A 131 -22.31 3.90 -4.72
N ASP A 132 -23.41 4.49 -4.23
CA ASP A 132 -23.93 5.78 -4.69
C ASP A 132 -23.12 6.98 -4.20
N LYS A 133 -22.17 6.78 -3.28
CA LYS A 133 -21.34 7.81 -2.67
C LYS A 133 -19.86 7.72 -3.06
N PHE A 134 -19.49 6.78 -3.89
CA PHE A 134 -18.08 6.49 -4.16
C PHE A 134 -17.33 7.70 -4.74
N GLU A 135 -17.89 8.34 -5.78
CA GLU A 135 -17.27 9.51 -6.41
C GLU A 135 -17.24 10.73 -5.46
N GLU A 136 -18.31 10.93 -4.70
CA GLU A 136 -18.37 11.99 -3.67
C GLU A 136 -17.31 11.74 -2.59
N TYR A 137 -17.14 10.48 -2.16
CA TYR A 137 -16.11 10.11 -1.19
C TYR A 137 -14.70 10.44 -1.69
N ILE A 138 -14.37 10.10 -2.95
CA ILE A 138 -13.05 10.38 -3.53
C ILE A 138 -12.78 11.90 -3.50
N VAL A 139 -13.72 12.71 -3.94
CA VAL A 139 -13.55 14.17 -3.97
C VAL A 139 -13.38 14.72 -2.55
N ARG A 140 -14.27 14.37 -1.63
CA ARG A 140 -14.23 14.88 -0.26
C ARG A 140 -13.03 14.36 0.54
N CYS A 141 -12.60 13.13 0.30
CA CYS A 141 -11.40 12.60 0.91
C CYS A 141 -10.15 13.41 0.50
N GLY A 142 -10.05 13.80 -0.76
CA GLY A 142 -8.96 14.67 -1.24
C GLY A 142 -9.04 16.08 -0.66
N ASP A 143 -10.22 16.71 -0.76
CA ASP A 143 -10.41 18.12 -0.40
C ASP A 143 -10.36 18.37 1.12
N VAL A 144 -10.79 17.41 1.92
CA VAL A 144 -10.88 17.56 3.38
C VAL A 144 -9.77 16.77 4.06
N TYR A 145 -9.76 15.44 3.92
CA TYR A 145 -8.85 14.59 4.68
C TYR A 145 -7.40 14.73 4.22
N ALA A 146 -7.11 14.49 2.94
CA ALA A 146 -5.74 14.57 2.43
C ALA A 146 -5.15 15.97 2.60
N ARG A 147 -5.97 17.03 2.47
CA ARG A 147 -5.53 18.41 2.76
C ARG A 147 -5.20 18.61 4.23
N SER A 148 -5.99 18.06 5.16
CA SER A 148 -5.71 18.19 6.61
C SER A 148 -4.39 17.53 7.01
N LEU A 149 -3.95 16.50 6.28
CA LEU A 149 -2.67 15.84 6.53
C LEU A 149 -1.44 16.65 6.08
N GLN A 150 -1.63 17.76 5.36
CA GLN A 150 -0.54 18.67 4.98
C GLN A 150 -0.15 19.62 6.11
N GLU A 151 -0.93 19.68 7.18
CA GLU A 151 -0.62 20.51 8.34
C GLU A 151 0.65 19.98 9.04
N PRO A 152 1.57 20.88 9.48
CA PRO A 152 2.83 20.47 10.13
C PRO A 152 2.64 19.65 11.40
N SER A 153 1.50 19.78 12.06
CA SER A 153 1.13 19.03 13.28
C SER A 153 0.56 17.65 12.99
N SER A 154 0.29 17.30 11.74
CA SER A 154 -0.26 16.01 11.39
C SER A 154 0.68 14.87 11.77
N MET A 155 0.12 13.83 12.38
CA MET A 155 0.87 12.61 12.69
C MET A 155 0.97 11.65 11.50
N LEU A 156 0.21 11.91 10.45
CA LEU A 156 0.19 11.14 9.22
C LEU A 156 0.59 12.02 8.04
N THR A 157 1.29 11.42 7.09
CA THR A 157 1.59 12.03 5.79
C THR A 157 1.06 11.12 4.70
N MET A 158 0.21 11.63 3.82
CA MET A 158 -0.29 10.87 2.67
C MET A 158 0.85 10.63 1.67
N HIS A 159 1.16 9.38 1.39
CA HIS A 159 2.13 9.00 0.38
C HIS A 159 1.48 8.51 -0.90
N ALA A 160 0.37 7.78 -0.79
CA ALA A 160 -0.39 7.38 -1.97
C ALA A 160 -1.87 7.16 -1.63
N ALA A 161 -2.72 7.32 -2.65
CA ALA A 161 -4.14 7.01 -2.57
C ALA A 161 -4.58 6.32 -3.85
N PHE A 162 -5.33 5.23 -3.72
CA PHE A 162 -5.68 4.35 -4.82
C PHE A 162 -7.15 3.94 -4.80
N GLN A 163 -7.63 3.51 -5.96
CA GLN A 163 -8.82 2.70 -6.12
C GLN A 163 -8.49 1.45 -6.94
N PRO A 164 -9.17 0.32 -6.76
CA PRO A 164 -9.01 -0.83 -7.63
C PRO A 164 -9.37 -0.50 -9.07
N ALA A 165 -8.61 -1.04 -10.01
CA ALA A 165 -8.97 -1.02 -11.41
C ALA A 165 -10.27 -1.80 -11.63
N LEU A 166 -11.06 -1.40 -12.63
CA LEU A 166 -12.34 -2.02 -12.94
C LEU A 166 -12.18 -3.55 -13.09
N GLY A 167 -13.00 -4.31 -12.38
CA GLY A 167 -13.00 -5.77 -12.40
C GLY A 167 -11.94 -6.44 -11.53
N SER A 168 -11.05 -5.70 -10.87
CA SER A 168 -10.01 -6.29 -10.03
C SER A 168 -10.47 -6.59 -8.59
N HIS A 169 -11.68 -6.18 -8.22
CA HIS A 169 -12.26 -6.47 -6.90
C HIS A 169 -13.80 -6.55 -6.93
N VAL A 170 -14.36 -7.26 -5.97
CA VAL A 170 -15.83 -7.47 -5.88
C VAL A 170 -16.56 -6.21 -5.42
N ARG A 171 -15.92 -5.35 -4.62
CA ARG A 171 -16.50 -4.12 -4.07
C ARG A 171 -15.56 -2.95 -4.35
N ARG A 172 -16.15 -1.79 -4.67
CA ARG A 172 -15.37 -0.55 -4.82
C ARG A 172 -14.78 -0.15 -3.47
N GLU A 173 -13.53 0.23 -3.49
CA GLU A 173 -12.81 0.62 -2.29
C GLU A 173 -11.83 1.76 -2.57
N VAL A 174 -11.40 2.45 -1.52
CA VAL A 174 -10.30 3.41 -1.55
C VAL A 174 -9.22 2.93 -0.60
N ILE A 175 -7.98 2.90 -1.07
CA ILE A 175 -6.82 2.49 -0.28
C ILE A 175 -5.90 3.69 -0.11
N LEU A 176 -5.55 3.99 1.14
CA LEU A 176 -4.64 5.06 1.49
C LEU A 176 -3.36 4.48 2.09
N MET A 177 -2.22 4.89 1.56
CA MET A 177 -0.90 4.61 2.12
C MET A 177 -0.39 5.85 2.84
N GLN A 178 -0.34 5.81 4.16
CA GLN A 178 -0.03 6.94 5.01
C GLN A 178 1.17 6.63 5.89
N ARG A 179 2.24 7.43 5.75
CA ARG A 179 3.39 7.34 6.63
C ARG A 179 3.03 7.91 8.00
N ILE A 180 3.41 7.22 9.07
CA ILE A 180 3.28 7.71 10.43
C ILE A 180 4.50 8.58 10.74
N SER A 181 4.31 9.89 10.71
CA SER A 181 5.36 10.89 10.91
C SER A 181 5.70 11.08 12.39
N ARG A 182 4.79 10.68 13.29
CA ARG A 182 4.94 10.80 14.73
C ARG A 182 4.54 9.50 15.43
N PRO A 183 5.46 8.51 15.48
CA PRO A 183 5.18 7.22 16.14
C PRO A 183 4.87 7.35 17.65
N ASP A 184 5.36 8.41 18.30
CA ASP A 184 5.06 8.74 19.70
C ASP A 184 3.56 9.01 19.94
N ALA A 185 2.88 9.56 18.96
CA ALA A 185 1.43 9.85 19.01
C ALA A 185 0.55 8.68 18.49
N LEU A 186 1.13 7.58 18.05
CA LEU A 186 0.39 6.47 17.43
C LEU A 186 -0.70 5.91 18.35
N LEU A 187 -0.43 5.77 19.64
CA LEU A 187 -1.41 5.24 20.58
C LEU A 187 -2.62 6.16 20.74
N ASP A 188 -2.45 7.46 20.57
CA ASP A 188 -3.57 8.41 20.62
C ASP A 188 -4.49 8.22 19.40
N LEU A 189 -3.93 7.90 18.23
CA LEU A 189 -4.69 7.54 17.04
C LEU A 189 -5.43 6.21 17.20
N LEU A 190 -4.82 5.22 17.85
CA LEU A 190 -5.34 3.85 17.97
C LEU A 190 -6.25 3.65 19.19
N ARG A 191 -6.36 4.61 20.10
CA ARG A 191 -7.24 4.50 21.28
C ARG A 191 -8.70 4.46 20.84
N SER A 192 -9.46 3.57 21.47
CA SER A 192 -10.91 3.45 21.28
C SER A 192 -11.68 4.73 21.65
N HIS A 193 -11.06 5.62 22.41
CA HIS A 193 -11.60 6.91 22.80
C HIS A 193 -10.94 8.02 21.98
N ILE A 194 -11.31 8.11 20.70
CA ILE A 194 -11.01 9.32 19.92
C ILE A 194 -11.68 10.51 20.64
N PRO A 195 -10.95 11.58 20.96
CA PRO A 195 -11.50 12.75 21.61
C PRO A 195 -12.80 13.23 20.95
N ALA A 196 -13.74 13.73 21.74
CA ALA A 196 -15.07 14.09 21.26
C ALA A 196 -15.01 15.14 20.13
N GLU A 197 -14.02 16.02 20.18
CA GLU A 197 -13.78 17.04 19.16
C GLU A 197 -13.51 16.48 17.77
N TYR A 198 -12.90 15.28 17.68
CA TYR A 198 -12.65 14.60 16.38
C TYR A 198 -13.84 13.76 15.90
N ARG A 199 -14.89 13.63 16.71
CA ARG A 199 -16.11 12.89 16.40
C ARG A 199 -17.33 13.79 16.33
N ALA A 200 -17.14 15.11 16.27
CA ALA A 200 -18.21 16.08 16.17
C ALA A 200 -18.56 16.39 14.69
N PRO A 201 -19.77 16.82 14.40
CA PRO A 201 -20.14 17.34 13.09
C PRO A 201 -19.14 18.40 12.61
N GLY A 202 -18.77 18.36 11.33
CA GLY A 202 -17.74 19.20 10.74
C GLY A 202 -16.31 18.63 10.80
N THR A 203 -16.11 17.47 11.44
CA THR A 203 -14.83 16.74 11.36
C THR A 203 -14.91 15.64 10.31
N TRP A 204 -13.77 15.33 9.66
CA TRP A 204 -13.73 14.27 8.67
C TRP A 204 -14.22 12.92 9.20
N MET A 205 -13.81 12.54 10.41
CA MET A 205 -14.20 11.26 11.01
C MET A 205 -15.72 11.11 11.18
N TYR A 206 -16.40 12.21 11.50
CA TYR A 206 -17.84 12.24 11.65
C TYR A 206 -18.56 12.34 10.30
N ASP A 207 -18.20 13.33 9.49
CA ASP A 207 -18.90 13.63 8.23
C ASP A 207 -18.70 12.53 7.17
N ALA A 208 -17.57 11.82 7.21
CA ALA A 208 -17.32 10.68 6.33
C ALA A 208 -18.24 9.49 6.58
N LEU A 209 -18.94 9.41 7.73
CA LEU A 209 -19.93 8.36 8.01
C LEU A 209 -21.15 8.45 7.08
N ASP A 210 -21.43 9.62 6.53
CA ASP A 210 -22.48 9.79 5.51
C ASP A 210 -22.06 9.20 4.15
N LEU A 211 -20.77 8.91 3.98
CA LEU A 211 -20.19 8.42 2.73
C LEU A 211 -19.72 6.96 2.82
N ARG A 212 -19.33 6.53 4.03
CA ARG A 212 -18.87 5.18 4.33
C ARG A 212 -19.04 4.87 5.81
N ASP A 213 -19.29 3.62 6.15
CA ASP A 213 -19.35 3.12 7.52
C ASP A 213 -18.39 1.94 7.80
N GLN A 214 -17.68 1.50 6.76
CA GLN A 214 -16.76 0.36 6.86
C GLN A 214 -15.36 0.75 6.39
N TRP A 215 -14.36 0.39 7.20
CA TRP A 215 -12.95 0.49 6.85
C TRP A 215 -12.12 -0.50 7.69
N THR A 216 -10.94 -0.79 7.22
CA THR A 216 -9.90 -1.49 7.97
C THR A 216 -8.61 -0.71 7.91
N SER A 217 -7.85 -0.76 8.99
CA SER A 217 -6.51 -0.20 9.06
C SER A 217 -5.49 -1.30 9.32
N ARG A 218 -4.37 -1.23 8.63
CA ARG A 218 -3.24 -2.14 8.81
C ARG A 218 -2.00 -1.32 9.10
N LEU A 219 -1.26 -1.66 10.15
CA LEU A 219 0.04 -1.07 10.41
C LEU A 219 1.11 -1.90 9.71
N LEU A 220 1.93 -1.24 8.92
CA LEU A 220 2.99 -1.83 8.12
C LEU A 220 4.32 -1.18 8.48
N ARG A 221 5.39 -1.97 8.51
CA ARG A 221 6.75 -1.49 8.67
C ARG A 221 7.54 -1.84 7.42
N THR A 222 8.12 -0.83 6.78
CA THR A 222 8.99 -1.07 5.63
C THR A 222 10.22 -1.86 6.04
N SER A 223 10.74 -2.67 5.15
CA SER A 223 12.10 -3.18 5.28
C SER A 223 13.11 -2.05 5.08
N GLU A 224 14.32 -2.24 5.60
CA GLU A 224 15.42 -1.25 5.53
C GLU A 224 15.85 -0.89 4.11
N TRP A 225 15.43 -1.66 3.12
CA TRP A 225 15.77 -1.51 1.71
C TRP A 225 14.56 -1.21 0.80
N SER A 226 13.36 -1.05 1.37
CA SER A 226 12.16 -0.76 0.59
C SER A 226 12.36 0.50 -0.28
N PRO A 227 12.09 0.49 -1.59
CA PRO A 227 12.39 1.62 -2.46
C PRO A 227 11.72 2.94 -2.01
N LEU A 228 10.49 2.86 -1.52
CA LEU A 228 9.79 3.96 -0.87
C LEU A 228 9.62 3.68 0.62
N TYR A 229 9.81 4.72 1.46
CA TYR A 229 9.78 4.63 2.92
C TYR A 229 9.41 5.96 3.59
#